data_95b5069ad7b2928ab3e6c73d929ca2b1
#
_entry.id   95b5069ad7b2928ab3e6c73d929ca2b1
#
_cell.length_a   1.000
_cell.length_b   1.000
_cell.length_c   1.000
_cell.angle_alpha   90.00
_cell.angle_beta   90.00
_cell.angle_gamma   90.00
#
_symmetry.space_group_name_H-M   'P 1'
#
loop_
_entity.id
_entity.type
_entity.pdbx_description
1 polymer ?
#
loop_
_entity_poly.entity_id
_entity_poly.type
_entity_poly.pdbx_seq_one_letter_code
_entity_poly.pdbx_strand_id
1 'polypeptide(L)'
;MKFNRKILSEPQPIKKYISKKRLREDEIDFDKLRSYRLDRVRNELKKNNIEACILFDPVNVRYALDTVNMSVYNMHNLTRYCFIPVDGPTILYEYFNCEILSRGLDLI
;
A
#
# COMPACT_ATOMS: atom_id res chain seq x y z
N MET A 1 15.13 0.10 40.17
CA MET A 1 15.10 0.97 39.00
C MET A 1 13.76 1.71 38.99
N LYS A 2 13.78 3.00 39.29
CA LYS A 2 12.53 3.81 39.26
C LYS A 2 12.27 4.18 37.80
N PHE A 3 11.18 3.69 37.24
CA PHE A 3 10.70 4.06 35.91
C PHE A 3 10.33 5.56 35.94
N ASN A 4 11.04 6.38 35.20
CA ASN A 4 10.76 7.81 35.16
C ASN A 4 9.56 8.06 34.23
N ARG A 5 8.35 8.10 34.81
CA ARG A 5 7.09 8.38 34.09
C ARG A 5 7.07 9.72 33.34
N LYS A 6 7.98 10.64 33.68
CA LYS A 6 8.08 11.94 32.99
C LYS A 6 8.50 11.80 31.53
N ILE A 7 9.28 10.74 31.18
CA ILE A 7 9.73 10.49 29.81
C ILE A 7 8.56 10.06 28.90
N LEU A 8 7.51 9.46 29.49
CA LEU A 8 6.33 9.02 28.72
C LEU A 8 5.23 10.07 28.62
N SER A 9 5.29 11.14 29.46
CA SER A 9 4.25 12.17 29.53
C SER A 9 4.58 13.44 28.75
N GLU A 10 5.83 13.66 28.37
CA GLU A 10 6.19 14.79 27.52
C GLU A 10 5.92 14.40 26.05
N PRO A 11 5.07 15.17 25.34
CA PRO A 11 4.93 14.97 23.91
C PRO A 11 6.29 15.18 23.26
N GLN A 12 6.95 14.10 22.92
CA GLN A 12 8.17 14.15 22.13
C GLN A 12 7.88 15.03 20.92
N PRO A 13 8.81 15.92 20.54
CA PRO A 13 8.61 16.78 19.37
C PRO A 13 8.70 15.96 18.08
N ILE A 14 7.76 15.04 17.91
CA ILE A 14 7.54 14.24 16.71
C ILE A 14 7.41 15.16 15.48
N LYS A 15 6.87 16.38 15.68
CA LYS A 15 6.77 17.41 14.64
C LYS A 15 8.09 17.78 13.98
N LYS A 16 9.21 17.70 14.67
CA LYS A 16 10.52 18.12 14.13
C LYS A 16 11.19 17.03 13.27
N TYR A 17 10.87 15.77 13.51
CA TYR A 17 11.37 14.63 12.72
C TYR A 17 10.52 14.34 11.47
N ILE A 18 9.22 14.60 11.57
CA ILE A 18 8.26 14.37 10.50
C ILE A 18 8.32 15.51 9.46
N SER A 19 8.67 16.74 9.83
CA SER A 19 8.54 17.90 8.96
C SER A 19 9.46 17.87 7.73
N LYS A 20 10.71 17.42 7.85
CA LYS A 20 11.62 17.38 6.70
C LYS A 20 11.36 16.23 5.72
N LYS A 21 10.76 15.14 6.18
CA LYS A 21 10.43 13.98 5.33
C LYS A 21 9.07 14.15 4.66
N ARG A 22 8.11 14.77 5.35
CA ARG A 22 6.77 15.08 4.82
C ARG A 22 6.77 16.18 3.76
N LEU A 23 7.67 17.15 3.84
CA LEU A 23 7.76 18.21 2.82
C LEU A 23 8.05 17.66 1.40
N ARG A 24 8.68 16.48 1.31
CA ARG A 24 8.88 15.81 0.01
C ARG A 24 7.68 14.93 -0.40
N GLU A 25 6.92 14.45 0.57
CA GLU A 25 5.72 13.66 0.31
C GLU A 25 4.55 14.56 -0.13
N ASP A 26 4.47 15.79 0.41
CA ASP A 26 3.46 16.79 0.01
C ASP A 26 3.65 17.31 -1.44
N GLU A 27 4.84 17.13 -2.00
CA GLU A 27 5.15 17.48 -3.39
C GLU A 27 4.83 16.34 -4.38
N ILE A 28 4.52 15.14 -3.90
CA ILE A 28 4.23 13.97 -4.73
C ILE A 28 2.71 13.85 -4.93
N ASP A 29 2.31 13.88 -6.18
CA ASP A 29 0.96 13.50 -6.58
C ASP A 29 0.81 11.97 -6.52
N PHE A 30 0.35 11.48 -5.38
CA PHE A 30 0.18 10.05 -5.13
C PHE A 30 -0.87 9.41 -6.03
N ASP A 31 -1.93 10.11 -6.38
CA ASP A 31 -2.99 9.58 -7.23
C ASP A 31 -2.47 9.35 -8.65
N LYS A 32 -1.70 10.30 -9.16
CA LYS A 32 -1.01 10.15 -10.43
C LYS A 32 0.02 9.01 -10.40
N LEU A 33 0.76 8.88 -9.30
CA LEU A 33 1.75 7.82 -9.13
C LEU A 33 1.09 6.44 -9.09
N ARG A 34 -0.03 6.29 -8.37
CA ARG A 34 -0.81 5.06 -8.29
C ARG A 34 -1.36 4.66 -9.66
N SER A 35 -2.03 5.58 -10.34
CA SER A 35 -2.55 5.34 -11.68
C SER A 35 -1.45 4.92 -12.65
N TYR A 36 -0.32 5.62 -12.66
CA TYR A 36 0.83 5.27 -13.50
C TYR A 36 1.36 3.85 -13.24
N ARG A 37 1.46 3.44 -11.97
CA ARG A 37 1.94 2.10 -11.61
C ARG A 37 0.97 1.00 -12.07
N LEU A 38 -0.31 1.18 -11.84
CA LEU A 38 -1.34 0.24 -12.29
C LEU A 38 -1.38 0.13 -13.81
N ASP A 39 -1.28 1.25 -14.51
CA ASP A 39 -1.22 1.28 -15.98
C ASP A 39 0.01 0.53 -16.52
N ARG A 40 1.15 0.62 -15.84
CA ARG A 40 2.33 -0.17 -16.21
C ARG A 40 2.07 -1.67 -16.10
N VAL A 41 1.44 -2.13 -15.02
CA VAL A 41 1.06 -3.55 -14.88
C VAL A 41 0.15 -3.97 -16.03
N ARG A 42 -0.91 -3.21 -16.30
CA ARG A 42 -1.86 -3.49 -17.38
C ARG A 42 -1.19 -3.48 -18.76
N ASN A 43 -0.28 -2.57 -19.00
CA ASN A 43 0.46 -2.51 -20.26
C ASN A 43 1.37 -3.73 -20.46
N GLU A 44 1.99 -4.22 -19.40
CA GLU A 44 2.79 -5.46 -19.49
C GLU A 44 1.90 -6.70 -19.73
N LEU A 45 0.71 -6.76 -19.13
CA LEU A 45 -0.27 -7.81 -19.43
C LEU A 45 -0.67 -7.77 -20.92
N LYS A 46 -1.00 -6.59 -21.44
CA LYS A 46 -1.35 -6.40 -22.88
C LYS A 46 -0.24 -6.85 -23.81
N LYS A 47 1.00 -6.46 -23.55
CA LYS A 47 2.16 -6.86 -24.37
C LYS A 47 2.35 -8.38 -24.44
N ASN A 48 2.02 -9.09 -23.37
CA ASN A 48 2.19 -10.52 -23.26
C ASN A 48 0.92 -11.31 -23.62
N ASN A 49 -0.14 -10.64 -24.11
CA ASN A 49 -1.44 -11.23 -24.40
C ASN A 49 -2.06 -11.97 -23.21
N ILE A 50 -1.92 -11.38 -22.01
CA ILE A 50 -2.49 -11.89 -20.76
C ILE A 50 -3.67 -11.00 -20.40
N GLU A 51 -4.83 -11.58 -20.17
CA GLU A 51 -6.06 -10.83 -19.90
C GLU A 51 -6.17 -10.33 -18.45
N ALA A 52 -5.56 -11.04 -17.51
CA ALA A 52 -5.55 -10.68 -16.10
C ALA A 52 -4.39 -11.35 -15.35
N CYS A 53 -4.04 -10.82 -14.19
CA CYS A 53 -3.12 -11.48 -13.25
C CYS A 53 -3.66 -11.48 -11.83
N ILE A 54 -3.12 -12.39 -11.02
CA ILE A 54 -3.32 -12.40 -9.58
C ILE A 54 -1.95 -12.18 -8.92
N LEU A 55 -1.86 -11.17 -8.07
CA LEU A 55 -0.64 -10.87 -7.32
C LEU A 55 -0.82 -11.30 -5.85
N PHE A 56 0.11 -12.10 -5.35
CA PHE A 56 0.14 -12.57 -3.95
C PHE A 56 1.26 -11.92 -3.15
N ASP A 57 2.35 -11.55 -3.81
CA ASP A 57 3.49 -10.94 -3.14
C ASP A 57 3.16 -9.55 -2.63
N PRO A 58 3.39 -9.25 -1.33
CA PRO A 58 3.01 -7.97 -0.73
C PRO A 58 3.67 -6.76 -1.40
N VAL A 59 4.89 -6.91 -1.90
CA VAL A 59 5.62 -5.83 -2.58
C VAL A 59 4.98 -5.53 -3.93
N ASN A 60 4.61 -6.57 -4.67
CA ASN A 60 3.94 -6.43 -5.95
C ASN A 60 2.52 -5.85 -5.79
N VAL A 61 1.77 -6.32 -4.79
CA VAL A 61 0.45 -5.75 -4.45
C VAL A 61 0.59 -4.27 -4.08
N ARG A 62 1.57 -3.93 -3.24
CA ARG A 62 1.84 -2.54 -2.88
C ARG A 62 2.29 -1.70 -4.07
N TYR A 63 3.08 -2.24 -4.96
CA TYR A 63 3.47 -1.53 -6.18
C TYR A 63 2.25 -1.18 -7.03
N ALA A 64 1.38 -2.15 -7.27
CA ALA A 64 0.23 -1.99 -8.16
C ALA A 64 -0.88 -1.11 -7.58
N LEU A 65 -1.17 -1.24 -6.28
CA LEU A 65 -2.35 -0.65 -5.64
C LEU A 65 -2.03 0.34 -4.50
N ASP A 66 -0.76 0.45 -4.09
CA ASP A 66 -0.28 1.26 -2.96
C ASP A 66 -0.89 0.89 -1.59
N THR A 67 -1.55 -0.24 -1.49
CA THR A 67 -2.10 -0.72 -0.21
C THR A 67 -1.02 -1.34 0.66
N VAL A 68 -1.06 -1.02 1.95
CA VAL A 68 -0.07 -1.46 2.94
C VAL A 68 -0.43 -2.85 3.45
N ASN A 69 0.58 -3.69 3.67
CA ASN A 69 0.39 -4.98 4.30
C ASN A 69 0.43 -4.85 5.83
N MET A 70 -0.40 -5.64 6.52
CA MET A 70 -0.51 -5.58 7.98
C MET A 70 0.68 -6.16 8.71
N SER A 71 1.33 -7.17 8.17
CA SER A 71 2.34 -7.94 8.87
C SER A 71 3.43 -8.47 7.94
N VAL A 72 4.64 -8.48 8.44
CA VAL A 72 5.83 -9.07 7.78
C VAL A 72 5.67 -10.58 7.54
N TYR A 73 4.85 -11.25 8.34
CA TYR A 73 4.63 -12.70 8.26
C TYR A 73 3.69 -13.13 7.13
N ASN A 74 3.04 -12.20 6.47
CA ASN A 74 2.10 -12.51 5.38
C ASN A 74 2.78 -12.98 4.09
N MET A 75 4.09 -12.93 3.99
CA MET A 75 4.82 -13.43 2.82
C MET A 75 4.65 -14.92 2.56
N HIS A 76 4.31 -15.71 3.58
CA HIS A 76 4.08 -17.15 3.47
C HIS A 76 2.59 -17.53 3.48
N ASN A 77 1.70 -16.57 3.59
CA ASN A 77 0.27 -16.79 3.74
C ASN A 77 -0.48 -16.19 2.54
N LEU A 78 -0.98 -17.04 1.66
CA LEU A 78 -1.71 -16.66 0.44
C LEU A 78 -3.14 -16.15 0.72
N THR A 79 -3.32 -15.47 1.84
CA THR A 79 -4.64 -15.01 2.30
C THR A 79 -4.97 -13.60 1.85
N ARG A 80 -3.98 -12.88 1.34
CA ARG A 80 -4.16 -11.56 0.77
C ARG A 80 -3.63 -11.55 -0.66
N TYR A 81 -4.48 -11.23 -1.61
CA TYR A 81 -4.13 -11.19 -3.02
C TYR A 81 -5.00 -10.18 -3.77
N CYS A 82 -4.52 -9.71 -4.89
CA CYS A 82 -5.30 -8.85 -5.76
C CYS A 82 -5.42 -9.42 -7.16
N PHE A 83 -6.61 -9.27 -7.73
CA PHE A 83 -6.92 -9.57 -9.12
C PHE A 83 -6.88 -8.27 -9.93
N ILE A 84 -6.05 -8.26 -10.97
CA ILE A 84 -5.88 -7.10 -11.86
C ILE A 84 -6.19 -7.55 -13.29
N PRO A 85 -7.36 -7.17 -13.84
CA PRO A 85 -7.65 -7.36 -15.25
C PRO A 85 -6.98 -6.27 -16.09
N VAL A 86 -6.76 -6.57 -17.36
CA VAL A 86 -6.28 -5.57 -18.34
C VAL A 86 -7.24 -4.39 -18.42
N ASP A 87 -8.53 -4.67 -18.44
CA ASP A 87 -9.60 -3.68 -18.46
C ASP A 87 -10.63 -4.01 -17.37
N GLY A 88 -11.10 -3.00 -16.64
CA GLY A 88 -12.08 -3.16 -15.58
C GLY A 88 -11.52 -2.92 -14.17
N PRO A 89 -12.33 -3.15 -13.13
CA PRO A 89 -11.95 -2.87 -11.75
C PRO A 89 -10.90 -3.85 -11.25
N THR A 90 -10.00 -3.35 -10.41
CA THR A 90 -9.11 -4.20 -9.59
C THR A 90 -9.87 -4.69 -8.37
N ILE A 91 -9.60 -5.91 -7.93
CA ILE A 91 -10.25 -6.51 -6.76
C ILE A 91 -9.18 -6.95 -5.77
N LEU A 92 -9.20 -6.37 -4.58
CA LEU A 92 -8.33 -6.78 -3.48
C LEU A 92 -9.11 -7.73 -2.55
N TYR A 93 -8.60 -8.93 -2.39
CA TYR A 93 -9.06 -9.88 -1.38
C TYR A 93 -8.25 -9.65 -0.11
N GLU A 94 -8.92 -9.13 0.90
CA GLU A 94 -8.28 -8.68 2.14
C GLU A 94 -8.64 -9.61 3.30
N TYR A 95 -7.81 -9.58 4.34
CA TYR A 95 -8.14 -10.21 5.61
C TYR A 95 -9.39 -9.62 6.24
N PHE A 96 -10.07 -10.45 7.01
CA PHE A 96 -11.19 -10.01 7.83
C PHE A 96 -10.79 -8.80 8.71
N ASN A 97 -11.62 -7.76 8.69
CA ASN A 97 -11.41 -6.48 9.39
C ASN A 97 -10.18 -5.66 8.97
N CYS A 98 -9.57 -5.94 7.82
CA CYS A 98 -8.40 -5.21 7.34
C CYS A 98 -8.69 -4.26 6.17
N GLU A 99 -9.93 -4.10 5.76
CA GLU A 99 -10.37 -3.19 4.71
C GLU A 99 -9.99 -1.73 5.00
N ILE A 100 -9.80 -1.41 6.28
CA ILE A 100 -9.36 -0.08 6.71
C ILE A 100 -8.00 0.32 6.12
N LEU A 101 -7.13 -0.66 5.82
CA LEU A 101 -5.80 -0.42 5.25
C LEU A 101 -5.85 0.08 3.81
N SER A 102 -6.94 -0.20 3.11
CA SER A 102 -7.15 0.18 1.71
C SER A 102 -8.23 1.25 1.54
N ARG A 103 -8.77 1.74 2.66
CA ARG A 103 -9.83 2.76 2.62
C ARG A 103 -9.30 4.07 2.03
N GLY A 104 -10.00 4.59 1.03
CA GLY A 104 -9.62 5.83 0.35
C GLY A 104 -8.62 5.64 -0.79
N LEU A 105 -8.37 4.40 -1.22
CA LEU A 105 -7.63 4.10 -2.43
C LEU A 105 -8.60 3.89 -3.59
N ASP A 106 -8.66 4.84 -4.51
CA ASP A 106 -9.64 4.86 -5.61
C ASP A 106 -9.41 3.78 -6.69
N LEU A 107 -8.30 3.05 -6.60
CA LEU A 107 -7.96 2.00 -7.57
C LEU A 107 -8.46 0.60 -7.19
N ILE A 108 -9.12 0.46 -6.05
CA ILE A 108 -9.60 -0.82 -5.50
C ILE A 108 -11.13 -0.81 -5.44
#